data_a6a5bd2346b3fb1ee4212a4a1c2b8b4e
#
_entry.id   a6a5bd2346b3fb1ee4212a4a1c2b8b4e
#
_cell.length_a   1.000
_cell.length_b   1.000
_cell.length_c   1.000
_cell.angle_alpha   90.00
_cell.angle_beta   90.00
_cell.angle_gamma   90.00
#
_symmetry.space_group_name_H-M   'P 1'
#
loop_
_entity.id
_entity.type
_entity.pdbx_description
1 polymer ?
#
loop_
_entity_poly.entity_id
_entity_poly.type
_entity_poly.pdbx_seq_one_letter_code
_entity_poly.pdbx_strand_id
1 'polypeptide(L)'
;MLRGVLSSRTKILLYVVVGLIGVAPVLFLGALVLSTAGEQLAAGEVGSDVLESVPGIVTGATAVGLIGLTLMATIRAFTNVADVDEPACLLISASLRDVVVGLLGAELLFFALWLVPVTLALSGSLAYGAGTPLPVLVAPAVLVVLLAVAIPAGFVLGVCIRHLLTVYEPIARYRTPLLVAVGIAYFGAIALGWIGPITTLLFELLGNSPLGWPGHILLAGVPEVAFSAARALGGLVGVAVVVPAALFAGLRAAEFHWFADPAQTENGAAAEVESSDRLGAALGAVASKPVRTVTVTAVRRTKRAPVRLLYVAYPLFMSLFFVQELVQTGSLPTVGALALSLYVVWGAGAAFTLNILGDHGPAVESVLVSTVSGREVVGGTVLAGVLVGVPAALLVSPVAGFVSPLSGTQTALLVAGTLLGAVVSPVLASGVGSLFPRFGSVRVMNKREAVMPSKTAFLVYTLAILLPSGAAATLYTDGAVSFVASALTGLLSLSPVVSPAVTAGLVTAVAWTVLLAGLAGPFVSAWYAVDRFDSYRPY
;
A
#
# COMPACT_ATOMS: atom_id res chain seq x y z
N MET A 1 -1.11 -11.10 -17.30
CA MET A 1 -0.61 -10.06 -16.38
C MET A 1 0.70 -9.42 -16.87
N LEU A 2 1.74 -10.18 -17.19
CA LEU A 2 3.03 -9.67 -17.70
C LEU A 2 2.91 -8.80 -18.97
N ARG A 3 2.09 -9.19 -19.98
CA ARG A 3 1.86 -8.37 -21.18
C ARG A 3 1.25 -6.99 -20.86
N GLY A 4 0.38 -6.88 -19.85
CA GLY A 4 -0.22 -5.60 -19.43
C GLY A 4 0.74 -4.70 -18.64
N VAL A 5 1.77 -5.25 -18.01
CA VAL A 5 2.83 -4.49 -17.32
C VAL A 5 3.86 -3.99 -18.34
N LEU A 6 4.29 -4.86 -19.26
CA LEU A 6 5.29 -4.54 -20.27
C LEU A 6 4.78 -3.61 -21.38
N SER A 7 3.46 -3.47 -21.54
CA SER A 7 2.86 -2.60 -22.56
C SER A 7 2.91 -1.10 -22.25
N SER A 8 3.30 -0.70 -21.03
CA SER A 8 3.33 0.71 -20.61
C SER A 8 4.71 1.07 -20.03
N ARG A 9 5.47 1.89 -20.75
CA ARG A 9 6.76 2.43 -20.29
C ARG A 9 6.68 3.08 -18.91
N THR A 10 5.57 3.78 -18.63
CA THR A 10 5.31 4.43 -17.32
C THR A 10 5.18 3.42 -16.18
N LYS A 11 4.56 2.27 -16.42
CA LYS A 11 4.44 1.22 -15.39
C LYS A 11 5.81 0.59 -15.11
N ILE A 12 6.60 0.31 -16.15
CA ILE A 12 7.95 -0.22 -16.00
C ILE A 12 8.81 0.76 -15.20
N LEU A 13 8.80 2.04 -15.57
CA LEU A 13 9.54 3.08 -14.85
C LEU A 13 9.11 3.15 -13.37
N LEU A 14 7.81 3.11 -13.09
CA LEU A 14 7.30 3.13 -11.71
C LEU A 14 7.80 1.93 -10.91
N TYR A 15 7.76 0.71 -11.47
CA TYR A 15 8.25 -0.48 -10.79
C TYR A 15 9.77 -0.44 -10.57
N VAL A 16 10.53 0.09 -11.53
CA VAL A 16 11.98 0.30 -11.39
C VAL A 16 12.27 1.31 -10.27
N VAL A 17 11.56 2.44 -10.24
CA VAL A 17 11.74 3.47 -9.20
C VAL A 17 11.38 2.91 -7.81
N VAL A 18 10.26 2.22 -7.67
CA VAL A 18 9.85 1.59 -6.40
C VAL A 18 10.86 0.51 -5.99
N GLY A 19 11.36 -0.28 -6.93
CA GLY A 19 12.39 -1.28 -6.68
C GLY A 19 13.71 -0.64 -6.22
N LEU A 20 14.17 0.40 -6.90
CA LEU A 20 15.42 1.09 -6.56
C LEU A 20 15.35 1.83 -5.21
N ILE A 21 14.25 2.48 -4.90
CA ILE A 21 14.13 3.28 -3.67
C ILE A 21 13.71 2.42 -2.47
N GLY A 22 12.79 1.47 -2.66
CA GLY A 22 12.22 0.69 -1.58
C GLY A 22 12.95 -0.63 -1.30
N VAL A 23 13.28 -1.39 -2.34
CA VAL A 23 13.81 -2.75 -2.20
C VAL A 23 15.33 -2.80 -2.27
N ALA A 24 15.95 -2.04 -3.17
CA ALA A 24 17.40 -2.10 -3.35
C ALA A 24 18.23 -1.75 -2.11
N PRO A 25 17.90 -0.72 -1.29
CA PRO A 25 18.65 -0.44 -0.07
C PRO A 25 18.59 -1.59 0.95
N VAL A 26 17.42 -2.21 1.10
CA VAL A 26 17.23 -3.34 2.04
C VAL A 26 18.01 -4.55 1.56
N LEU A 27 17.97 -4.84 0.25
CA LEU A 27 18.78 -5.92 -0.34
C LEU A 27 20.27 -5.65 -0.24
N PHE A 28 20.70 -4.41 -0.46
CA PHE A 28 22.11 -4.03 -0.35
C PHE A 28 22.62 -4.21 1.08
N LEU A 29 21.89 -3.73 2.10
CA LEU A 29 22.24 -3.91 3.49
C LEU A 29 22.23 -5.40 3.88
N GLY A 30 21.21 -6.15 3.47
CA GLY A 30 21.15 -7.59 3.69
C GLY A 30 22.31 -8.34 3.04
N ALA A 31 22.68 -7.98 1.81
CA ALA A 31 23.82 -8.54 1.10
C ALA A 31 25.15 -8.23 1.80
N LEU A 32 25.33 -7.00 2.29
CA LEU A 32 26.51 -6.58 3.04
C LEU A 32 26.65 -7.39 4.35
N VAL A 33 25.57 -7.51 5.12
CA VAL A 33 25.56 -8.28 6.37
C VAL A 33 25.88 -9.76 6.11
N LEU A 34 25.30 -10.35 5.04
CA LEU A 34 25.53 -11.76 4.73
C LEU A 34 26.93 -12.02 4.17
N SER A 35 27.52 -11.09 3.40
CA SER A 35 28.90 -11.24 2.96
C SER A 35 29.88 -11.18 4.11
N THR A 36 29.73 -10.21 5.03
CA THR A 36 30.58 -10.10 6.21
C THR A 36 30.42 -11.30 7.15
N ALA A 37 29.19 -11.79 7.34
CA ALA A 37 28.96 -13.02 8.11
C ALA A 37 29.63 -14.25 7.46
N GLY A 38 29.59 -14.33 6.13
CA GLY A 38 30.29 -15.37 5.37
C GLY A 38 31.81 -15.32 5.55
N GLU A 39 32.41 -14.13 5.47
CA GLU A 39 33.85 -13.92 5.69
C GLU A 39 34.26 -14.32 7.11
N GLN A 40 33.50 -13.94 8.13
CA GLN A 40 33.76 -14.31 9.52
C GLN A 40 33.66 -15.84 9.75
N LEU A 41 32.67 -16.49 9.11
CA LEU A 41 32.54 -17.94 9.13
C LEU A 41 33.74 -18.63 8.46
N ALA A 42 34.18 -18.14 7.30
CA ALA A 42 35.33 -18.70 6.58
C ALA A 42 36.66 -18.47 7.33
N ALA A 43 36.77 -17.37 8.09
CA ALA A 43 37.96 -17.07 8.92
C ALA A 43 37.95 -17.83 10.25
N GLY A 44 36.87 -18.54 10.63
CA GLY A 44 36.75 -19.18 11.94
C GLY A 44 36.67 -18.18 13.11
N GLU A 45 36.30 -16.93 12.84
CA GLU A 45 36.22 -15.86 13.83
C GLU A 45 34.87 -15.85 14.59
N VAL A 46 33.95 -16.72 14.21
CA VAL A 46 32.63 -16.82 14.87
C VAL A 46 32.74 -17.67 16.12
N GLY A 47 32.36 -17.08 17.27
CA GLY A 47 32.40 -17.78 18.57
C GLY A 47 31.52 -19.04 18.59
N SER A 48 31.96 -20.06 19.33
CA SER A 48 31.23 -21.35 19.48
C SER A 48 29.78 -21.16 19.89
N ASP A 49 29.48 -20.23 20.80
CA ASP A 49 28.14 -19.95 21.30
C ASP A 49 27.19 -19.47 20.19
N VAL A 50 27.73 -18.69 19.25
CA VAL A 50 26.98 -18.23 18.07
C VAL A 50 26.73 -19.42 17.13
N LEU A 51 27.77 -20.22 16.82
CA LEU A 51 27.65 -21.40 15.95
C LEU A 51 26.63 -22.41 16.49
N GLU A 52 26.57 -22.64 17.80
CA GLU A 52 25.56 -23.49 18.44
C GLU A 52 24.13 -22.95 18.31
N SER A 53 23.95 -21.63 18.24
CA SER A 53 22.65 -20.97 18.10
C SER A 53 22.11 -20.95 16.66
N VAL A 54 22.98 -20.98 15.65
CA VAL A 54 22.61 -20.89 14.22
C VAL A 54 21.53 -21.90 13.81
N PRO A 55 21.59 -23.20 14.15
CA PRO A 55 20.57 -24.15 13.77
C PRO A 55 19.18 -23.78 14.30
N GLY A 56 19.09 -23.32 15.55
CA GLY A 56 17.84 -22.84 16.15
C GLY A 56 17.30 -21.59 15.42
N ILE A 57 18.18 -20.63 15.12
CA ILE A 57 17.82 -19.41 14.39
C ILE A 57 17.29 -19.76 12.99
N VAL A 58 18.00 -20.60 12.25
CA VAL A 58 17.60 -20.99 10.88
C VAL A 58 16.29 -21.76 10.90
N THR A 59 16.10 -22.68 11.87
CA THR A 59 14.84 -23.43 12.02
C THR A 59 13.68 -22.49 12.37
N GLY A 60 13.87 -21.59 13.32
CA GLY A 60 12.88 -20.59 13.70
C GLY A 60 12.53 -19.64 12.55
N ALA A 61 13.55 -19.12 11.87
CA ALA A 61 13.35 -18.25 10.70
C ALA A 61 12.58 -18.96 9.56
N THR A 62 12.89 -20.23 9.33
CA THR A 62 12.20 -21.04 8.32
C THR A 62 10.74 -21.27 8.71
N ALA A 63 10.46 -21.59 9.98
CA ALA A 63 9.09 -21.81 10.47
C ALA A 63 8.25 -20.52 10.41
N VAL A 64 8.80 -19.39 10.89
CA VAL A 64 8.13 -18.07 10.83
C VAL A 64 7.95 -17.64 9.38
N GLY A 65 8.96 -17.85 8.53
CA GLY A 65 8.89 -17.58 7.10
C GLY A 65 7.82 -18.41 6.40
N LEU A 66 7.70 -19.70 6.72
CA LEU A 66 6.65 -20.57 6.19
C LEU A 66 5.25 -20.10 6.59
N ILE A 67 5.06 -19.68 7.85
CA ILE A 67 3.80 -19.10 8.32
C ILE A 67 3.50 -17.79 7.58
N GLY A 68 4.49 -16.91 7.44
CA GLY A 68 4.35 -15.64 6.71
C GLY A 68 3.99 -15.85 5.24
N LEU A 69 4.65 -16.79 4.56
CA LEU A 69 4.34 -17.16 3.17
C LEU A 69 2.94 -17.77 3.04
N THR A 70 2.55 -18.64 3.99
CA THR A 70 1.20 -19.22 4.03
C THR A 70 0.14 -18.15 4.24
N LEU A 71 0.35 -17.21 5.16
CA LEU A 71 -0.55 -16.08 5.39
C LEU A 71 -0.67 -15.21 4.15
N MET A 72 0.45 -14.89 3.49
CA MET A 72 0.45 -14.11 2.25
C MET A 72 -0.29 -14.84 1.12
N ALA A 73 -0.07 -16.14 0.98
CA ALA A 73 -0.81 -16.98 0.03
C ALA A 73 -2.30 -17.03 0.37
N THR A 74 -2.66 -17.07 1.67
CA THR A 74 -4.06 -17.04 2.15
C THR A 74 -4.75 -15.73 1.75
N ILE A 75 -4.11 -14.60 2.00
CA ILE A 75 -4.64 -13.27 1.61
C ILE A 75 -4.84 -13.20 0.11
N ARG A 76 -3.87 -13.66 -0.68
CA ARG A 76 -3.97 -13.67 -2.15
C ARG A 76 -5.04 -14.64 -2.65
N ALA A 77 -5.15 -15.82 -2.06
CA ALA A 77 -6.20 -16.78 -2.38
C ALA A 77 -7.58 -16.19 -2.10
N PHE A 78 -7.76 -15.60 -0.92
CA PHE A 78 -9.01 -14.93 -0.53
C PHE A 78 -9.38 -13.76 -1.46
N THR A 79 -8.42 -12.93 -1.86
CA THR A 79 -8.68 -11.67 -2.60
C THR A 79 -8.73 -11.84 -4.10
N ASN A 80 -7.95 -12.76 -4.68
CA ASN A 80 -7.75 -12.84 -6.13
C ASN A 80 -7.97 -14.24 -6.71
N VAL A 81 -7.36 -15.27 -6.11
CA VAL A 81 -7.25 -16.60 -6.75
C VAL A 81 -8.57 -17.38 -6.67
N ALA A 82 -9.26 -17.29 -5.54
CA ALA A 82 -10.56 -17.94 -5.37
C ALA A 82 -11.73 -17.16 -6.01
N ASP A 83 -11.49 -15.92 -6.50
CA ASP A 83 -12.46 -15.06 -7.18
C ASP A 83 -12.43 -15.31 -8.70
N VAL A 84 -12.75 -16.53 -9.09
CA VAL A 84 -12.89 -16.87 -10.50
C VAL A 84 -14.18 -16.23 -11.03
N ASP A 85 -14.06 -15.41 -12.08
CA ASP A 85 -15.22 -14.85 -12.77
C ASP A 85 -15.97 -16.00 -13.45
N GLU A 86 -17.24 -16.21 -13.07
CA GLU A 86 -18.15 -17.23 -13.61
C GLU A 86 -17.52 -18.64 -13.67
N PRO A 87 -17.26 -19.28 -12.50
CA PRO A 87 -16.60 -20.57 -12.44
C PRO A 87 -17.35 -21.64 -13.28
N ALA A 88 -18.66 -21.51 -13.43
CA ALA A 88 -19.46 -22.41 -14.25
C ALA A 88 -19.00 -22.40 -15.73
N CYS A 89 -18.69 -21.22 -16.30
CA CYS A 89 -18.23 -21.14 -17.68
C CYS A 89 -16.83 -21.77 -17.87
N LEU A 90 -15.95 -21.59 -16.88
CA LEU A 90 -14.61 -22.17 -16.92
C LEU A 90 -14.67 -23.72 -16.82
N LEU A 91 -15.54 -24.23 -15.96
CA LEU A 91 -15.71 -25.67 -15.70
C LEU A 91 -16.45 -26.42 -16.83
N ILE A 92 -17.04 -25.73 -17.82
CA ILE A 92 -17.54 -26.35 -19.04
C ILE A 92 -16.36 -26.85 -19.92
N SER A 93 -15.24 -26.14 -19.91
CA SER A 93 -14.09 -26.41 -20.80
C SER A 93 -12.92 -27.11 -20.13
N ALA A 94 -12.82 -27.08 -18.81
CA ALA A 94 -11.70 -27.63 -18.05
C ALA A 94 -12.18 -28.38 -16.80
N SER A 95 -11.46 -29.43 -16.39
CA SER A 95 -11.78 -30.12 -15.15
C SER A 95 -11.46 -29.25 -13.92
N LEU A 96 -12.18 -29.42 -12.82
CA LEU A 96 -11.92 -28.72 -11.55
C LEU A 96 -10.45 -28.87 -11.12
N ARG A 97 -9.89 -30.07 -11.31
CA ARG A 97 -8.49 -30.36 -10.99
C ARG A 97 -7.54 -29.52 -11.81
N ASP A 98 -7.75 -29.41 -13.12
CA ASP A 98 -6.88 -28.66 -14.02
C ASP A 98 -6.92 -27.16 -13.70
N VAL A 99 -8.11 -26.64 -13.36
CA VAL A 99 -8.30 -25.24 -12.95
C VAL A 99 -7.55 -24.96 -11.65
N VAL A 100 -7.74 -25.78 -10.60
CA VAL A 100 -7.09 -25.57 -9.31
C VAL A 100 -5.57 -25.71 -9.43
N VAL A 101 -5.07 -26.75 -10.12
CA VAL A 101 -3.63 -26.95 -10.32
C VAL A 101 -3.03 -25.79 -11.15
N GLY A 102 -3.76 -25.34 -12.18
CA GLY A 102 -3.33 -24.18 -12.98
C GLY A 102 -3.24 -22.89 -12.16
N LEU A 103 -4.21 -22.64 -11.28
CA LEU A 103 -4.20 -21.47 -10.39
C LEU A 103 -3.04 -21.53 -9.39
N LEU A 104 -2.82 -22.69 -8.74
CA LEU A 104 -1.71 -22.89 -7.81
C LEU A 104 -0.35 -22.79 -8.51
N GLY A 105 -0.23 -23.33 -9.74
CA GLY A 105 0.97 -23.19 -10.56
C GLY A 105 1.27 -21.73 -10.94
N ALA A 106 0.22 -20.96 -11.29
CA ALA A 106 0.36 -19.53 -11.58
C ALA A 106 0.81 -18.74 -10.34
N GLU A 107 0.29 -19.07 -9.15
CA GLU A 107 0.70 -18.45 -7.88
C GLU A 107 2.14 -18.83 -7.52
N LEU A 108 2.53 -20.09 -7.71
CA LEU A 108 3.91 -20.54 -7.50
C LEU A 108 4.88 -19.75 -8.38
N LEU A 109 4.57 -19.61 -9.67
CA LEU A 109 5.38 -18.82 -10.59
C LEU A 109 5.42 -17.33 -10.20
N PHE A 110 4.31 -16.78 -9.73
CA PHE A 110 4.25 -15.40 -9.27
C PHE A 110 5.16 -15.17 -8.06
N PHE A 111 5.07 -16.01 -7.02
CA PHE A 111 5.95 -15.89 -5.85
C PHE A 111 7.41 -16.17 -6.19
N ALA A 112 7.69 -17.19 -7.01
CA ALA A 112 9.04 -17.52 -7.44
C ALA A 112 9.70 -16.36 -8.22
N LEU A 113 8.96 -15.70 -9.11
CA LEU A 113 9.45 -14.56 -9.89
C LEU A 113 9.96 -13.41 -9.01
N TRP A 114 9.34 -13.19 -7.86
CA TRP A 114 9.72 -12.12 -6.93
C TRP A 114 10.75 -12.57 -5.89
N LEU A 115 10.61 -13.77 -5.35
CA LEU A 115 11.42 -14.23 -4.23
C LEU A 115 12.74 -14.91 -4.66
N VAL A 116 12.77 -15.62 -5.79
CA VAL A 116 13.98 -16.30 -6.24
C VAL A 116 15.12 -15.32 -6.53
N PRO A 117 14.94 -14.20 -7.26
CA PRO A 117 16.02 -13.22 -7.46
C PRO A 117 16.56 -12.65 -6.15
N VAL A 118 15.69 -12.36 -5.19
CA VAL A 118 16.06 -11.87 -3.85
C VAL A 118 16.89 -12.92 -3.11
N THR A 119 16.42 -14.18 -3.11
CA THR A 119 17.13 -15.29 -2.47
C THR A 119 18.47 -15.54 -3.11
N LEU A 120 18.57 -15.48 -4.45
CA LEU A 120 19.84 -15.62 -5.18
C LEU A 120 20.82 -14.49 -4.84
N ALA A 121 20.35 -13.25 -4.74
CA ALA A 121 21.20 -12.11 -4.37
C ALA A 121 21.75 -12.27 -2.95
N LEU A 122 20.89 -12.61 -1.99
CA LEU A 122 21.28 -12.76 -0.58
C LEU A 122 22.16 -14.01 -0.36
N SER A 123 21.79 -15.16 -0.94
CA SER A 123 22.59 -16.37 -0.82
C SER A 123 23.91 -16.27 -1.59
N GLY A 124 23.92 -15.52 -2.69
CA GLY A 124 25.14 -15.21 -3.44
C GLY A 124 26.13 -14.37 -2.64
N SER A 125 25.64 -13.41 -1.86
CA SER A 125 26.49 -12.61 -0.97
C SER A 125 27.07 -13.44 0.16
N LEU A 126 26.29 -14.32 0.77
CA LEU A 126 26.79 -15.28 1.76
C LEU A 126 27.81 -16.24 1.16
N ALA A 127 27.54 -16.77 -0.02
CA ALA A 127 28.43 -17.68 -0.75
C ALA A 127 29.78 -17.03 -1.11
N TYR A 128 29.74 -15.76 -1.52
CA TYR A 128 30.92 -14.96 -1.80
C TYR A 128 31.80 -14.80 -0.56
N GLY A 129 31.21 -14.38 0.57
CA GLY A 129 31.96 -14.22 1.83
C GLY A 129 32.47 -15.57 2.39
N ALA A 130 31.66 -16.63 2.33
CA ALA A 130 32.01 -17.96 2.84
C ALA A 130 32.93 -18.77 1.91
N GLY A 131 33.23 -18.30 0.69
CA GLY A 131 34.08 -18.99 -0.26
C GLY A 131 33.51 -20.32 -0.79
N THR A 132 32.18 -20.55 -0.70
CA THR A 132 31.51 -21.78 -1.11
C THR A 132 30.26 -21.50 -1.96
N PRO A 133 30.05 -22.19 -3.11
CA PRO A 133 28.89 -21.95 -3.95
C PRO A 133 27.59 -22.59 -3.43
N LEU A 134 27.66 -23.44 -2.42
CA LEU A 134 26.52 -24.22 -1.91
C LEU A 134 25.30 -23.36 -1.49
N PRO A 135 25.44 -22.23 -0.79
CA PRO A 135 24.29 -21.40 -0.43
C PRO A 135 23.45 -20.93 -1.63
N VAL A 136 24.10 -20.66 -2.77
CA VAL A 136 23.41 -20.21 -4.01
C VAL A 136 22.49 -21.28 -4.57
N LEU A 137 22.85 -22.56 -4.42
CA LEU A 137 22.05 -23.68 -4.90
C LEU A 137 20.97 -24.10 -3.90
N VAL A 138 21.35 -24.13 -2.63
CA VAL A 138 20.48 -24.67 -1.55
C VAL A 138 19.38 -23.70 -1.18
N ALA A 139 19.64 -22.40 -1.06
CA ALA A 139 18.66 -21.45 -0.59
C ALA A 139 17.44 -21.29 -1.55
N PRO A 140 17.61 -21.17 -2.88
CA PRO A 140 16.47 -21.16 -3.79
C PRO A 140 15.71 -22.49 -3.82
N ALA A 141 16.39 -23.62 -3.66
CA ALA A 141 15.75 -24.94 -3.59
C ALA A 141 14.85 -25.03 -2.35
N VAL A 142 15.33 -24.62 -1.17
CA VAL A 142 14.54 -24.55 0.06
C VAL A 142 13.37 -23.58 -0.10
N LEU A 143 13.58 -22.40 -0.71
CA LEU A 143 12.47 -21.48 -0.99
C LEU A 143 11.38 -22.15 -1.84
N VAL A 144 11.72 -22.88 -2.89
CA VAL A 144 10.73 -23.58 -3.72
C VAL A 144 9.98 -24.64 -2.90
N VAL A 145 10.68 -25.37 -2.03
CA VAL A 145 10.06 -26.33 -1.10
C VAL A 145 9.06 -25.64 -0.16
N LEU A 146 9.43 -24.49 0.40
CA LEU A 146 8.54 -23.71 1.28
C LEU A 146 7.31 -23.19 0.51
N LEU A 147 7.51 -22.68 -0.71
CA LEU A 147 6.41 -22.23 -1.56
C LEU A 147 5.48 -23.38 -1.95
N ALA A 148 6.02 -24.56 -2.22
CA ALA A 148 5.22 -25.75 -2.53
C ALA A 148 4.29 -26.16 -1.37
N VAL A 149 4.64 -25.86 -0.12
CA VAL A 149 3.78 -26.04 1.06
C VAL A 149 2.85 -24.86 1.28
N ALA A 150 3.42 -23.64 1.28
CA ALA A 150 2.70 -22.43 1.65
C ALA A 150 1.54 -22.10 0.71
N ILE A 151 1.71 -22.30 -0.59
CA ILE A 151 0.72 -21.92 -1.60
C ILE A 151 -0.52 -22.80 -1.54
N PRO A 152 -0.44 -24.14 -1.56
CA PRO A 152 -1.62 -24.97 -1.42
C PRO A 152 -2.29 -24.84 -0.05
N ALA A 153 -1.53 -24.75 1.04
CA ALA A 153 -2.07 -24.53 2.37
C ALA A 153 -2.79 -23.18 2.48
N GLY A 154 -2.17 -22.11 1.96
CA GLY A 154 -2.76 -20.78 1.89
C GLY A 154 -4.01 -20.74 1.00
N PHE A 155 -4.03 -21.49 -0.09
CA PHE A 155 -5.22 -21.62 -0.94
C PHE A 155 -6.39 -22.26 -0.17
N VAL A 156 -6.16 -23.37 0.54
CA VAL A 156 -7.20 -24.01 1.39
C VAL A 156 -7.77 -23.00 2.38
N LEU A 157 -6.90 -22.34 3.14
CA LEU A 157 -7.32 -21.34 4.14
C LEU A 157 -8.08 -20.17 3.49
N GLY A 158 -7.57 -19.64 2.39
CA GLY A 158 -8.18 -18.51 1.67
C GLY A 158 -9.57 -18.84 1.12
N VAL A 159 -9.75 -20.04 0.52
CA VAL A 159 -11.04 -20.52 0.04
C VAL A 159 -12.00 -20.78 1.19
N CYS A 160 -11.55 -21.39 2.30
CA CYS A 160 -12.38 -21.59 3.49
C CYS A 160 -12.85 -20.27 4.10
N ILE A 161 -11.95 -19.30 4.29
CA ILE A 161 -12.31 -17.96 4.79
C ILE A 161 -13.31 -17.31 3.85
N ARG A 162 -13.08 -17.39 2.54
CA ARG A 162 -14.00 -16.83 1.55
C ARG A 162 -15.37 -17.51 1.63
N HIS A 163 -15.42 -18.84 1.72
CA HIS A 163 -16.67 -19.60 1.86
C HIS A 163 -17.45 -19.14 3.11
N LEU A 164 -16.78 -19.01 4.25
CA LEU A 164 -17.39 -18.55 5.49
C LEU A 164 -17.96 -17.13 5.36
N LEU A 165 -17.26 -16.23 4.66
CA LEU A 165 -17.66 -14.82 4.52
C LEU A 165 -18.70 -14.58 3.41
N THR A 166 -18.93 -15.56 2.51
CA THR A 166 -19.82 -15.37 1.35
C THR A 166 -21.01 -16.33 1.31
N VAL A 167 -20.84 -17.53 1.82
CA VAL A 167 -21.86 -18.59 1.74
C VAL A 167 -22.49 -18.87 3.10
N TYR A 168 -21.71 -18.89 4.19
CA TYR A 168 -22.21 -19.19 5.53
C TYR A 168 -22.95 -17.97 6.10
N GLU A 169 -24.28 -18.02 6.07
CA GLU A 169 -25.17 -16.89 6.38
C GLU A 169 -24.87 -16.17 7.71
N PRO A 170 -24.65 -16.87 8.86
CA PRO A 170 -24.37 -16.20 10.13
C PRO A 170 -23.13 -15.30 10.09
N ILE A 171 -22.08 -15.70 9.36
CA ILE A 171 -20.84 -14.93 9.24
C ILE A 171 -20.94 -13.92 8.08
N ALA A 172 -21.56 -14.31 6.97
CA ALA A 172 -21.73 -13.45 5.81
C ALA A 172 -22.50 -12.16 6.14
N ARG A 173 -23.48 -12.25 7.05
CA ARG A 173 -24.24 -11.10 7.57
C ARG A 173 -23.35 -10.06 8.27
N TYR A 174 -22.33 -10.52 9.01
CA TYR A 174 -21.42 -9.66 9.78
C TYR A 174 -20.04 -9.49 9.14
N ARG A 175 -19.88 -9.83 7.86
CA ARG A 175 -18.57 -9.80 7.16
C ARG A 175 -17.88 -8.44 7.23
N THR A 176 -18.63 -7.34 7.07
CA THR A 176 -18.04 -5.99 7.08
C THR A 176 -17.49 -5.61 8.46
N PRO A 177 -18.27 -5.69 9.58
CA PRO A 177 -17.72 -5.43 10.91
C PRO A 177 -16.60 -6.40 11.30
N LEU A 178 -16.64 -7.66 10.88
CA LEU A 178 -15.55 -8.62 11.12
C LEU A 178 -14.26 -8.21 10.43
N LEU A 179 -14.32 -7.86 9.14
CA LEU A 179 -13.13 -7.39 8.40
C LEU A 179 -12.57 -6.08 8.97
N VAL A 180 -13.45 -5.17 9.41
CA VAL A 180 -13.05 -3.94 10.10
C VAL A 180 -12.37 -4.26 11.43
N ALA A 181 -12.93 -5.18 12.23
CA ALA A 181 -12.34 -5.59 13.51
C ALA A 181 -10.95 -6.24 13.33
N VAL A 182 -10.81 -7.12 12.33
CA VAL A 182 -9.51 -7.73 11.97
C VAL A 182 -8.51 -6.64 11.52
N GLY A 183 -8.96 -5.69 10.70
CA GLY A 183 -8.14 -4.55 10.30
C GLY A 183 -7.68 -3.71 11.49
N ILE A 184 -8.59 -3.36 12.40
CA ILE A 184 -8.26 -2.60 13.62
C ILE A 184 -7.28 -3.39 14.50
N ALA A 185 -7.49 -4.71 14.68
CA ALA A 185 -6.59 -5.54 15.46
C ALA A 185 -5.19 -5.60 14.85
N TYR A 186 -5.10 -5.80 13.53
CA TYR A 186 -3.82 -5.84 12.81
C TYR A 186 -3.07 -4.52 12.89
N PHE A 187 -3.73 -3.41 12.55
CA PHE A 187 -3.11 -2.08 12.59
C PHE A 187 -2.86 -1.61 14.02
N GLY A 188 -3.73 -2.00 14.98
CA GLY A 188 -3.52 -1.77 16.39
C GLY A 188 -2.27 -2.49 16.91
N ALA A 189 -2.05 -3.76 16.51
CA ALA A 189 -0.85 -4.49 16.89
C ALA A 189 0.43 -3.83 16.34
N ILE A 190 0.39 -3.29 15.11
CA ILE A 190 1.50 -2.51 14.55
C ILE A 190 1.72 -1.23 15.38
N ALA A 191 0.66 -0.46 15.61
CA ALA A 191 0.71 0.81 16.33
C ALA A 191 1.21 0.64 17.79
N LEU A 192 0.82 -0.45 18.44
CA LEU A 192 1.27 -0.80 19.80
C LEU A 192 2.68 -1.44 19.84
N GLY A 193 3.31 -1.65 18.70
CA GLY A 193 4.65 -2.27 18.64
C GLY A 193 4.65 -3.77 18.95
N TRP A 194 3.50 -4.44 18.91
CA TRP A 194 3.38 -5.87 19.27
C TRP A 194 3.95 -6.83 18.24
N ILE A 195 4.24 -6.35 17.02
CA ILE A 195 4.80 -7.21 15.95
C ILE A 195 6.15 -7.81 16.37
N GLY A 196 7.04 -7.01 16.98
CA GLY A 196 8.32 -7.49 17.49
C GLY A 196 8.17 -8.60 18.54
N PRO A 197 7.50 -8.34 19.69
CA PRO A 197 7.22 -9.36 20.71
C PRO A 197 6.52 -10.61 20.16
N ILE A 198 5.54 -10.47 19.28
CA ILE A 198 4.85 -11.62 18.63
C ILE A 198 5.84 -12.44 17.79
N THR A 199 6.68 -11.77 17.01
CA THR A 199 7.69 -12.45 16.19
C THR A 199 8.70 -13.18 17.05
N THR A 200 9.20 -12.57 18.14
CA THR A 200 10.11 -13.20 19.09
C THR A 200 9.47 -14.42 19.73
N LEU A 201 8.23 -14.29 20.22
CA LEU A 201 7.49 -15.43 20.79
C LEU A 201 7.32 -16.57 19.78
N LEU A 202 6.97 -16.26 18.53
CA LEU A 202 6.87 -17.26 17.47
C LEU A 202 8.22 -17.93 17.20
N PHE A 203 9.31 -17.17 17.24
CA PHE A 203 10.66 -17.69 17.06
C PHE A 203 11.03 -18.67 18.19
N GLU A 204 10.75 -18.31 19.44
CA GLU A 204 11.00 -19.16 20.60
C GLU A 204 10.16 -20.45 20.57
N LEU A 205 8.86 -20.34 20.28
CA LEU A 205 7.95 -21.49 20.21
C LEU A 205 8.26 -22.43 19.03
N LEU A 206 8.68 -21.87 17.90
CA LEU A 206 8.86 -22.59 16.64
C LEU A 206 10.32 -22.96 16.33
N GLY A 207 11.28 -22.44 17.09
CA GLY A 207 12.72 -22.64 16.86
C GLY A 207 13.15 -24.12 16.78
N ASN A 208 12.44 -25.01 17.48
CA ASN A 208 12.68 -26.46 17.43
C ASN A 208 11.52 -27.24 16.81
N SER A 209 10.53 -26.57 16.22
CA SER A 209 9.34 -27.23 15.68
C SER A 209 9.62 -27.94 14.34
N PRO A 210 8.87 -29.00 14.01
CA PRO A 210 8.96 -29.67 12.70
C PRO A 210 8.69 -28.76 11.51
N LEU A 211 7.98 -27.63 11.71
CA LEU A 211 7.69 -26.64 10.65
C LEU A 211 8.96 -26.00 10.09
N GLY A 212 9.99 -25.87 10.93
CA GLY A 212 11.27 -25.28 10.51
C GLY A 212 12.30 -26.30 10.01
N TRP A 213 12.03 -27.60 10.11
CA TRP A 213 13.00 -28.64 9.73
C TRP A 213 13.49 -28.56 8.27
N PRO A 214 12.69 -28.12 7.28
CA PRO A 214 13.21 -27.88 5.93
C PRO A 214 14.39 -26.89 5.89
N GLY A 215 14.46 -25.97 6.87
CA GLY A 215 15.54 -25.01 7.01
C GLY A 215 16.91 -25.66 7.32
N HIS A 216 16.94 -26.87 7.91
CA HIS A 216 18.20 -27.58 8.12
C HIS A 216 18.95 -27.87 6.81
N ILE A 217 18.26 -27.91 5.67
CA ILE A 217 18.89 -28.09 4.36
C ILE A 217 19.80 -26.88 4.05
N LEU A 218 19.44 -25.67 4.50
CA LEU A 218 20.27 -24.47 4.33
C LEU A 218 21.62 -24.60 5.03
N LEU A 219 21.66 -25.32 6.15
CA LEU A 219 22.89 -25.51 6.93
C LEU A 219 23.91 -26.42 6.23
N ALA A 220 23.46 -27.28 5.31
CA ALA A 220 24.36 -28.10 4.50
C ALA A 220 25.33 -27.28 3.63
N GLY A 221 24.98 -26.02 3.36
CA GLY A 221 25.80 -25.08 2.58
C GLY A 221 26.70 -24.17 3.40
N VAL A 222 26.68 -24.28 4.74
CA VAL A 222 27.40 -23.37 5.64
C VAL A 222 28.49 -24.14 6.38
N PRO A 223 29.79 -23.80 6.18
CA PRO A 223 30.88 -24.45 6.89
C PRO A 223 30.74 -24.32 8.42
N GLU A 224 31.25 -25.31 9.16
CA GLU A 224 31.35 -25.32 10.64
C GLU A 224 30.03 -25.31 11.43
N VAL A 225 28.87 -25.20 10.76
CA VAL A 225 27.57 -25.22 11.44
C VAL A 225 27.03 -26.64 11.54
N ALA A 226 26.47 -27.00 12.70
CA ALA A 226 25.94 -28.33 12.95
C ALA A 226 24.76 -28.66 12.04
N PHE A 227 24.96 -29.56 11.08
CA PHE A 227 23.92 -30.07 10.17
C PHE A 227 23.28 -31.35 10.74
N SER A 228 21.96 -31.39 10.78
CA SER A 228 21.20 -32.59 11.17
C SER A 228 20.48 -33.20 9.97
N ALA A 229 21.04 -34.27 9.42
CA ALA A 229 20.42 -35.02 8.33
C ALA A 229 19.02 -35.57 8.69
N ALA A 230 18.83 -35.98 9.95
CA ALA A 230 17.53 -36.48 10.45
C ALA A 230 16.45 -35.40 10.37
N ARG A 231 16.75 -34.15 10.78
CA ARG A 231 15.80 -33.03 10.69
C ARG A 231 15.57 -32.61 9.25
N ALA A 232 16.60 -32.54 8.43
CA ALA A 232 16.48 -32.24 7.00
C ALA A 232 15.58 -33.25 6.27
N LEU A 233 15.82 -34.55 6.48
CA LEU A 233 14.99 -35.62 5.93
C LEU A 233 13.57 -35.58 6.50
N GLY A 234 13.40 -35.38 7.82
CA GLY A 234 12.09 -35.23 8.45
C GLY A 234 11.31 -34.06 7.86
N GLY A 235 11.98 -32.93 7.56
CA GLY A 235 11.41 -31.78 6.86
C GLY A 235 10.91 -32.15 5.45
N LEU A 236 11.73 -32.84 4.66
CA LEU A 236 11.34 -33.28 3.31
C LEU A 236 10.17 -34.30 3.34
N VAL A 237 10.18 -35.25 4.29
CA VAL A 237 9.06 -36.18 4.49
C VAL A 237 7.79 -35.41 4.87
N GLY A 238 7.89 -34.43 5.78
CA GLY A 238 6.76 -33.57 6.14
C GLY A 238 6.20 -32.86 4.92
N VAL A 239 7.05 -32.28 4.07
CA VAL A 239 6.63 -31.65 2.80
C VAL A 239 5.95 -32.65 1.87
N ALA A 240 6.53 -33.85 1.70
CA ALA A 240 5.95 -34.90 0.86
C ALA A 240 4.56 -35.38 1.31
N VAL A 241 4.23 -35.23 2.58
CA VAL A 241 2.90 -35.53 3.14
C VAL A 241 1.97 -34.32 3.06
N VAL A 242 2.44 -33.14 3.46
CA VAL A 242 1.60 -31.93 3.56
C VAL A 242 1.18 -31.42 2.19
N VAL A 243 2.04 -31.46 1.18
CA VAL A 243 1.71 -30.95 -0.16
C VAL A 243 0.55 -31.71 -0.81
N PRO A 244 0.56 -33.06 -0.91
CA PRO A 244 -0.58 -33.79 -1.46
C PRO A 244 -1.86 -33.63 -0.62
N ALA A 245 -1.74 -33.59 0.71
CA ALA A 245 -2.87 -33.36 1.59
C ALA A 245 -3.50 -31.98 1.38
N ALA A 246 -2.69 -30.94 1.28
CA ALA A 246 -3.15 -29.58 1.01
C ALA A 246 -3.75 -29.43 -0.41
N LEU A 247 -3.18 -30.11 -1.42
CA LEU A 247 -3.75 -30.14 -2.78
C LEU A 247 -5.12 -30.83 -2.77
N PHE A 248 -5.26 -31.97 -2.11
CA PHE A 248 -6.54 -32.67 -1.98
C PHE A 248 -7.57 -31.81 -1.24
N ALA A 249 -7.20 -31.25 -0.10
CA ALA A 249 -8.06 -30.35 0.67
C ALA A 249 -8.45 -29.11 -0.15
N GLY A 250 -7.53 -28.56 -0.95
CA GLY A 250 -7.77 -27.41 -1.84
C GLY A 250 -8.78 -27.73 -2.94
N LEU A 251 -8.71 -28.91 -3.54
CA LEU A 251 -9.70 -29.38 -4.50
C LEU A 251 -11.10 -29.48 -3.88
N ARG A 252 -11.20 -30.08 -2.68
CA ARG A 252 -12.46 -30.18 -1.96
C ARG A 252 -13.01 -28.83 -1.52
N ALA A 253 -12.16 -27.95 -1.02
CA ALA A 253 -12.57 -26.61 -0.63
C ALA A 253 -13.07 -25.80 -1.84
N ALA A 254 -12.39 -25.88 -2.99
CA ALA A 254 -12.81 -25.24 -4.22
C ALA A 254 -14.15 -25.81 -4.73
N GLU A 255 -14.33 -27.12 -4.73
CA GLU A 255 -15.59 -27.79 -5.06
C GLU A 255 -16.73 -27.25 -4.20
N PHE A 256 -16.55 -27.25 -2.87
CA PHE A 256 -17.56 -26.75 -1.94
C PHE A 256 -17.88 -25.28 -2.13
N HIS A 257 -16.88 -24.45 -2.44
CA HIS A 257 -17.09 -23.02 -2.55
C HIS A 257 -17.71 -22.61 -3.89
N TRP A 258 -17.23 -23.16 -5.01
CA TRP A 258 -17.65 -22.71 -6.35
C TRP A 258 -19.03 -23.21 -6.76
N PHE A 259 -19.51 -24.30 -6.14
CA PHE A 259 -20.86 -24.82 -6.38
C PHE A 259 -21.88 -24.39 -5.32
N ALA A 260 -21.47 -23.61 -4.32
CA ALA A 260 -22.37 -23.12 -3.28
C ALA A 260 -23.04 -21.80 -3.70
N ASP A 261 -24.32 -21.67 -3.39
CA ASP A 261 -25.05 -20.42 -3.58
C ASP A 261 -24.63 -19.37 -2.55
N PRO A 262 -24.40 -18.11 -2.97
CA PRO A 262 -24.08 -17.03 -2.04
C PRO A 262 -25.23 -16.78 -1.07
N ALA A 263 -24.92 -16.51 0.20
CA ALA A 263 -25.91 -16.13 1.20
C ALA A 263 -26.69 -14.90 0.75
N GLN A 264 -28.01 -14.99 0.74
CA GLN A 264 -28.91 -13.87 0.46
C GLN A 264 -28.92 -12.95 1.67
N THR A 265 -28.04 -11.97 1.69
CA THR A 265 -28.10 -10.92 2.71
C THR A 265 -29.08 -9.84 2.24
N GLU A 266 -30.23 -9.76 2.90
CA GLU A 266 -31.16 -8.64 2.76
C GLU A 266 -30.53 -7.33 3.25
N ASN A 267 -29.48 -6.88 2.63
CA ASN A 267 -28.82 -5.65 2.97
C ASN A 267 -29.13 -4.58 1.95
N GLY A 268 -30.11 -3.73 2.28
CA GLY A 268 -30.04 -2.35 1.90
C GLY A 268 -31.10 -1.79 0.95
N ALA A 269 -32.20 -2.48 0.65
CA ALA A 269 -33.26 -1.85 -0.15
C ALA A 269 -34.24 -0.96 0.68
N ALA A 270 -34.39 -1.19 1.97
CA ALA A 270 -35.42 -0.51 2.78
C ALA A 270 -34.95 0.70 3.59
N ALA A 271 -33.65 0.89 3.82
CA ALA A 271 -33.13 1.98 4.67
C ALA A 271 -32.80 3.29 3.92
N GLU A 272 -33.01 3.36 2.60
CA GLU A 272 -32.52 4.47 1.77
C GLU A 272 -33.53 5.60 1.52
N VAL A 273 -34.79 5.46 1.91
CA VAL A 273 -35.83 6.45 1.53
C VAL A 273 -35.95 7.63 2.49
N GLU A 274 -35.48 7.53 3.71
CA GLU A 274 -35.65 8.59 4.75
C GLU A 274 -34.38 9.22 5.31
N SER A 275 -33.23 9.18 4.64
CA SER A 275 -32.19 10.11 5.06
C SER A 275 -32.59 11.52 4.63
N SER A 276 -33.31 12.22 5.54
CA SER A 276 -33.62 13.63 5.40
C SER A 276 -32.43 14.37 4.79
N ASP A 277 -32.64 15.22 3.80
CA ASP A 277 -31.62 16.00 3.11
C ASP A 277 -31.04 17.09 4.02
N ARG A 278 -30.60 16.68 5.23
CA ARG A 278 -30.02 17.56 6.25
C ARG A 278 -28.83 18.34 5.71
N LEU A 279 -27.96 17.66 4.94
CA LEU A 279 -26.81 18.29 4.32
C LEU A 279 -27.26 19.32 3.26
N GLY A 280 -28.22 18.95 2.41
CA GLY A 280 -28.79 19.86 1.44
C GLY A 280 -29.50 21.05 2.08
N ALA A 281 -30.23 20.86 3.17
CA ALA A 281 -30.86 21.93 3.92
C ALA A 281 -29.84 22.87 4.57
N ALA A 282 -28.79 22.33 5.20
CA ALA A 282 -27.71 23.13 5.80
C ALA A 282 -26.96 23.98 4.77
N LEU A 283 -26.71 23.45 3.59
CA LEU A 283 -26.05 24.16 2.50
C LEU A 283 -26.96 25.16 1.78
N GLY A 284 -28.27 25.12 2.02
CA GLY A 284 -29.24 26.00 1.39
C GLY A 284 -29.04 27.49 1.68
N ALA A 285 -28.43 27.83 2.82
CA ALA A 285 -28.13 29.20 3.21
C ALA A 285 -26.80 29.74 2.60
N VAL A 286 -25.90 28.84 2.14
CA VAL A 286 -24.51 29.21 1.78
C VAL A 286 -24.22 29.00 0.29
N ALA A 287 -24.93 28.07 -0.38
CA ALA A 287 -24.64 27.68 -1.75
C ALA A 287 -25.87 27.75 -2.66
N SER A 288 -25.66 28.14 -3.93
CA SER A 288 -26.70 28.09 -4.97
C SER A 288 -27.22 26.66 -5.15
N LYS A 289 -28.45 26.52 -5.63
CA LYS A 289 -29.08 25.20 -5.81
C LYS A 289 -28.23 24.22 -6.64
N PRO A 290 -27.61 24.63 -7.78
CA PRO A 290 -26.73 23.71 -8.55
C PRO A 290 -25.50 23.28 -7.77
N VAL A 291 -24.77 24.21 -7.16
CA VAL A 291 -23.57 23.93 -6.34
C VAL A 291 -23.91 22.98 -5.22
N ARG A 292 -25.00 23.23 -4.47
CA ARG A 292 -25.49 22.36 -3.41
C ARG A 292 -25.79 20.95 -3.90
N THR A 293 -26.46 20.84 -5.04
CA THR A 293 -26.83 19.53 -5.62
C THR A 293 -25.59 18.73 -6.00
N VAL A 294 -24.59 19.35 -6.62
CA VAL A 294 -23.31 18.71 -6.97
C VAL A 294 -22.59 18.27 -5.69
N THR A 295 -22.49 19.13 -4.68
CA THR A 295 -21.84 18.83 -3.40
C THR A 295 -22.48 17.63 -2.71
N VAL A 296 -23.80 17.66 -2.54
CA VAL A 296 -24.57 16.59 -1.89
C VAL A 296 -24.41 15.27 -2.67
N THR A 297 -24.46 15.34 -4.00
CA THR A 297 -24.27 14.15 -4.85
C THR A 297 -22.88 13.57 -4.71
N ALA A 298 -21.83 14.39 -4.68
CA ALA A 298 -20.46 13.94 -4.49
C ALA A 298 -20.27 13.23 -3.15
N VAL A 299 -20.77 13.84 -2.05
CA VAL A 299 -20.70 13.25 -0.71
C VAL A 299 -21.51 11.95 -0.61
N ARG A 300 -22.75 11.93 -1.12
CA ARG A 300 -23.59 10.72 -1.11
C ARG A 300 -22.99 9.58 -1.93
N ARG A 301 -22.46 9.88 -3.11
CA ARG A 301 -21.77 8.90 -3.95
C ARG A 301 -20.58 8.27 -3.22
N THR A 302 -19.78 9.07 -2.53
CA THR A 302 -18.64 8.58 -1.76
C THR A 302 -19.09 7.77 -0.54
N LYS A 303 -20.15 8.19 0.17
CA LYS A 303 -20.73 7.43 1.28
C LYS A 303 -21.26 6.06 0.84
N ARG A 304 -21.89 5.98 -0.34
CA ARG A 304 -22.42 4.71 -0.91
C ARG A 304 -21.31 3.78 -1.42
N ALA A 305 -20.20 4.33 -1.90
CA ALA A 305 -19.08 3.58 -2.44
C ALA A 305 -17.74 4.03 -1.81
N PRO A 306 -17.50 3.77 -0.50
CA PRO A 306 -16.30 4.25 0.21
C PRO A 306 -15.01 3.68 -0.38
N VAL A 307 -15.08 2.57 -1.10
CA VAL A 307 -13.95 1.98 -1.84
C VAL A 307 -13.28 2.97 -2.79
N ARG A 308 -14.00 4.01 -3.23
CA ARG A 308 -13.45 5.10 -4.06
C ARG A 308 -12.38 5.92 -3.34
N LEU A 309 -12.40 5.96 -2.00
CA LEU A 309 -11.41 6.65 -1.18
C LEU A 309 -10.21 5.79 -0.81
N LEU A 310 -10.15 4.53 -1.28
CA LEU A 310 -9.08 3.62 -0.90
C LEU A 310 -7.68 4.20 -1.23
N TYR A 311 -7.56 4.89 -2.38
CA TYR A 311 -6.30 5.54 -2.76
C TYR A 311 -5.90 6.70 -1.83
N VAL A 312 -6.89 7.35 -1.18
CA VAL A 312 -6.64 8.35 -0.14
C VAL A 312 -6.25 7.66 1.17
N ALA A 313 -6.80 6.48 1.47
CA ALA A 313 -6.51 5.76 2.70
C ALA A 313 -5.10 5.12 2.74
N TYR A 314 -4.52 4.76 1.61
CA TYR A 314 -3.19 4.11 1.57
C TYR A 314 -2.08 4.88 2.32
N PRO A 315 -1.91 6.20 2.17
CA PRO A 315 -0.86 6.91 2.91
C PRO A 315 -1.07 6.92 4.43
N LEU A 316 -2.30 6.69 4.93
CA LEU A 316 -2.56 6.56 6.36
C LEU A 316 -1.80 5.39 6.98
N PHE A 317 -1.51 4.33 6.21
CA PHE A 317 -0.71 3.23 6.73
C PHE A 317 0.71 3.66 7.11
N MET A 318 1.27 4.65 6.43
CA MET A 318 2.56 5.21 6.81
C MET A 318 2.49 6.01 8.13
N SER A 319 1.31 6.55 8.49
CA SER A 319 1.12 7.27 9.74
C SER A 319 1.14 6.35 10.97
N LEU A 320 0.97 5.04 10.81
CA LEU A 320 1.07 4.06 11.89
C LEU A 320 2.46 4.08 12.55
N PHE A 321 3.50 4.40 11.79
CA PHE A 321 4.84 4.59 12.33
C PHE A 321 4.87 5.72 13.37
N PHE A 322 4.20 6.83 13.09
CA PHE A 322 4.09 7.96 14.04
C PHE A 322 3.22 7.63 15.25
N VAL A 323 2.18 6.78 15.07
CA VAL A 323 1.36 6.30 16.19
C VAL A 323 2.18 5.39 17.09
N GLN A 324 3.00 4.51 16.53
CA GLN A 324 3.92 3.67 17.30
C GLN A 324 4.91 4.50 18.10
N GLU A 325 5.53 5.51 17.49
CA GLU A 325 6.44 6.44 18.18
C GLU A 325 5.73 7.15 19.33
N LEU A 326 4.53 7.67 19.08
CA LEU A 326 3.71 8.31 20.12
C LEU A 326 3.40 7.38 21.29
N VAL A 327 3.07 6.12 21.03
CA VAL A 327 2.78 5.13 22.10
C VAL A 327 4.03 4.80 22.92
N GLN A 328 5.19 4.73 22.28
CA GLN A 328 6.45 4.36 22.93
C GLN A 328 7.08 5.52 23.70
N THR A 329 7.01 6.74 23.17
CA THR A 329 7.72 7.91 23.73
C THR A 329 6.79 8.89 24.44
N GLY A 330 5.46 8.74 24.28
CA GLY A 330 4.47 9.68 24.78
C GLY A 330 4.41 11.01 24.02
N SER A 331 5.20 11.17 22.95
CA SER A 331 5.29 12.39 22.15
C SER A 331 5.34 12.08 20.67
N LEU A 332 4.59 12.86 19.88
CA LEU A 332 4.61 12.77 18.42
C LEU A 332 5.80 13.59 17.89
N PRO A 333 6.73 13.03 17.11
CA PRO A 333 7.82 13.83 16.54
C PRO A 333 7.28 14.97 15.67
N THR A 334 7.98 16.10 15.64
CA THR A 334 7.59 17.29 14.84
C THR A 334 7.27 16.95 13.37
N VAL A 335 8.10 16.07 12.78
CA VAL A 335 7.87 15.59 11.40
C VAL A 335 6.55 14.83 11.28
N GLY A 336 6.16 14.08 12.32
CA GLY A 336 4.87 13.39 12.37
C GLY A 336 3.69 14.36 12.40
N ALA A 337 3.77 15.42 13.20
CA ALA A 337 2.74 16.45 13.26
C ALA A 337 2.57 17.18 11.92
N LEU A 338 3.68 17.54 11.28
CA LEU A 338 3.69 18.16 9.94
C LEU A 338 3.14 17.20 8.89
N ALA A 339 3.56 15.93 8.89
CA ALA A 339 3.12 14.92 7.92
C ALA A 339 1.60 14.63 8.03
N LEU A 340 1.07 14.48 9.24
CA LEU A 340 -0.36 14.29 9.46
C LEU A 340 -1.18 15.50 9.01
N SER A 341 -0.72 16.71 9.31
CA SER A 341 -1.36 17.95 8.87
C SER A 341 -1.34 18.10 7.36
N LEU A 342 -0.20 17.81 6.73
CA LEU A 342 -0.06 17.82 5.27
C LEU A 342 -0.90 16.74 4.60
N TYR A 343 -1.04 15.58 5.24
CA TYR A 343 -1.93 14.52 4.77
C TYR A 343 -3.41 14.96 4.77
N VAL A 344 -3.88 15.70 5.78
CA VAL A 344 -5.23 16.26 5.80
C VAL A 344 -5.43 17.22 4.63
N VAL A 345 -4.48 18.13 4.40
CA VAL A 345 -4.49 19.05 3.25
C VAL A 345 -4.56 18.30 1.94
N TRP A 346 -3.68 17.33 1.76
CA TRP A 346 -3.63 16.50 0.55
C TRP A 346 -4.93 15.69 0.35
N GLY A 347 -5.45 15.08 1.41
CA GLY A 347 -6.66 14.27 1.38
C GLY A 347 -7.91 15.08 1.03
N ALA A 348 -8.01 16.32 1.51
CA ALA A 348 -9.12 17.22 1.21
C ALA A 348 -9.29 17.46 -0.30
N GLY A 349 -8.20 17.66 -1.02
CA GLY A 349 -8.25 17.81 -2.47
C GLY A 349 -8.37 16.48 -3.21
N ALA A 350 -7.64 15.46 -2.78
CA ALA A 350 -7.65 14.17 -3.46
C ALA A 350 -9.03 13.50 -3.46
N ALA A 351 -9.80 13.62 -2.36
CA ALA A 351 -11.01 12.84 -2.15
C ALA A 351 -12.15 13.10 -3.16
N PHE A 352 -12.31 14.34 -3.63
CA PHE A 352 -13.47 14.72 -4.44
C PHE A 352 -13.13 15.43 -5.74
N THR A 353 -11.96 16.08 -5.86
CA THR A 353 -11.69 17.01 -6.96
C THR A 353 -10.63 16.52 -7.95
N LEU A 354 -9.98 15.38 -7.69
CA LEU A 354 -8.88 14.90 -8.52
C LEU A 354 -9.34 14.16 -9.80
N ASN A 355 -10.65 14.06 -10.07
CA ASN A 355 -11.19 13.45 -11.30
C ASN A 355 -12.58 13.97 -11.66
N ILE A 356 -12.78 15.29 -11.68
CA ILE A 356 -14.11 15.93 -11.82
C ILE A 356 -14.87 15.42 -13.04
N LEU A 357 -14.25 15.37 -14.22
CA LEU A 357 -14.88 14.90 -15.46
C LEU A 357 -15.19 13.39 -15.41
N GLY A 358 -14.21 12.59 -15.02
CA GLY A 358 -14.34 11.13 -15.02
C GLY A 358 -15.30 10.59 -13.96
N ASP A 359 -15.49 11.33 -12.87
CA ASP A 359 -16.39 10.93 -11.79
C ASP A 359 -17.86 10.91 -12.18
N HIS A 360 -18.23 11.62 -13.22
CA HIS A 360 -19.57 11.55 -13.79
C HIS A 360 -19.81 10.27 -14.61
N GLY A 361 -18.72 9.58 -15.06
CA GLY A 361 -18.80 8.35 -15.84
C GLY A 361 -19.70 8.52 -17.08
N PRO A 362 -20.61 7.55 -17.36
CA PRO A 362 -21.53 7.66 -18.48
C PRO A 362 -22.52 8.84 -18.40
N ALA A 363 -22.74 9.41 -17.19
CA ALA A 363 -23.63 10.55 -17.01
C ALA A 363 -22.98 11.90 -17.36
N VAL A 364 -21.70 11.94 -17.76
CA VAL A 364 -21.02 13.20 -18.10
C VAL A 364 -21.73 13.94 -19.21
N GLU A 365 -22.23 13.25 -20.24
CA GLU A 365 -22.96 13.85 -21.34
C GLU A 365 -24.25 14.54 -20.87
N SER A 366 -25.00 13.90 -19.98
CA SER A 366 -26.23 14.48 -19.41
C SER A 366 -25.94 15.73 -18.57
N VAL A 367 -24.79 15.77 -17.89
CA VAL A 367 -24.37 16.96 -17.12
C VAL A 367 -23.95 18.09 -18.04
N LEU A 368 -23.24 17.78 -19.13
CA LEU A 368 -22.77 18.79 -20.11
C LEU A 368 -23.91 19.43 -20.89
N VAL A 369 -25.01 18.72 -21.17
CA VAL A 369 -26.19 19.29 -21.85
C VAL A 369 -27.17 19.95 -20.87
N SER A 370 -26.93 19.86 -19.56
CA SER A 370 -27.73 20.53 -18.55
C SER A 370 -27.41 22.03 -18.48
N THR A 371 -28.23 22.78 -17.76
CA THR A 371 -28.01 24.22 -17.52
C THR A 371 -26.95 24.52 -16.48
N VAL A 372 -26.22 23.52 -15.98
CA VAL A 372 -25.20 23.66 -14.93
C VAL A 372 -23.87 24.06 -15.57
N SER A 373 -23.32 25.19 -15.15
CA SER A 373 -22.02 25.68 -15.63
C SER A 373 -20.84 24.97 -14.99
N GLY A 374 -19.68 25.01 -15.66
CA GLY A 374 -18.42 24.49 -15.10
C GLY A 374 -18.06 25.10 -13.74
N ARG A 375 -18.39 26.37 -13.51
CA ARG A 375 -18.18 27.03 -12.21
C ARG A 375 -19.00 26.36 -11.10
N GLU A 376 -20.21 25.94 -11.38
CA GLU A 376 -21.09 25.30 -10.42
C GLU A 376 -20.66 23.86 -10.14
N VAL A 377 -20.20 23.12 -11.16
CA VAL A 377 -19.69 21.76 -10.99
C VAL A 377 -18.37 21.76 -10.22
N VAL A 378 -17.40 22.58 -10.64
CA VAL A 378 -16.12 22.70 -9.96
C VAL A 378 -16.32 23.24 -8.54
N GLY A 379 -17.12 24.29 -8.36
CA GLY A 379 -17.43 24.85 -7.04
C GLY A 379 -18.11 23.84 -6.11
N GLY A 380 -19.04 23.04 -6.62
CA GLY A 380 -19.71 22.01 -5.84
C GLY A 380 -18.80 20.85 -5.41
N THR A 381 -17.88 20.43 -6.29
CA THR A 381 -16.90 19.37 -5.93
C THR A 381 -15.81 19.91 -4.98
N VAL A 382 -15.35 21.14 -5.16
CA VAL A 382 -14.43 21.83 -4.25
C VAL A 382 -15.07 21.97 -2.87
N LEU A 383 -16.34 22.40 -2.81
CA LEU A 383 -17.08 22.52 -1.55
C LEU A 383 -17.20 21.17 -0.83
N ALA A 384 -17.37 20.06 -1.55
CA ALA A 384 -17.37 18.72 -0.94
C ALA A 384 -16.01 18.38 -0.29
N GLY A 385 -14.89 18.75 -0.92
CA GLY A 385 -13.56 18.61 -0.36
C GLY A 385 -13.34 19.44 0.90
N VAL A 386 -13.78 20.70 0.88
CA VAL A 386 -13.70 21.64 2.01
C VAL A 386 -14.54 21.15 3.20
N LEU A 387 -15.76 20.64 2.94
CA LEU A 387 -16.66 20.12 3.98
C LEU A 387 -16.09 18.92 4.75
N VAL A 388 -15.22 18.16 4.13
CA VAL A 388 -14.52 17.04 4.79
C VAL A 388 -13.16 17.48 5.33
N GLY A 389 -12.43 18.29 4.56
CA GLY A 389 -11.08 18.71 4.89
C GLY A 389 -10.99 19.65 6.08
N VAL A 390 -11.90 20.64 6.19
CA VAL A 390 -11.86 21.62 7.29
C VAL A 390 -12.16 20.98 8.65
N PRO A 391 -13.19 20.14 8.84
CA PRO A 391 -13.38 19.43 10.09
C PRO A 391 -12.20 18.50 10.43
N ALA A 392 -11.65 17.81 9.44
CA ALA A 392 -10.46 16.98 9.65
C ALA A 392 -9.24 17.82 10.08
N ALA A 393 -9.05 19.00 9.49
CA ALA A 393 -8.00 19.94 9.88
C ALA A 393 -8.18 20.42 11.33
N LEU A 394 -9.42 20.79 11.71
CA LEU A 394 -9.75 21.23 13.07
C LEU A 394 -9.57 20.14 14.14
N LEU A 395 -9.65 18.87 13.77
CA LEU A 395 -9.43 17.75 14.68
C LEU A 395 -7.95 17.33 14.72
N VAL A 396 -7.37 17.09 13.56
CA VAL A 396 -6.04 16.45 13.47
C VAL A 396 -4.91 17.42 13.81
N SER A 397 -4.91 18.64 13.25
CA SER A 397 -3.76 19.54 13.41
C SER A 397 -3.59 20.09 14.84
N PRO A 398 -4.65 20.45 15.61
CA PRO A 398 -4.47 20.82 17.01
C PRO A 398 -3.97 19.65 17.85
N VAL A 399 -4.56 18.46 17.69
CA VAL A 399 -4.13 17.27 18.44
C VAL A 399 -2.67 16.94 18.12
N ALA A 400 -2.29 16.91 16.84
CA ALA A 400 -0.92 16.65 16.43
C ALA A 400 0.06 17.71 16.97
N GLY A 401 -0.34 18.98 17.00
CA GLY A 401 0.48 20.05 17.57
C GLY A 401 0.64 19.95 19.08
N PHE A 402 -0.42 19.66 19.84
CA PHE A 402 -0.37 19.55 21.29
C PHE A 402 0.41 18.33 21.79
N VAL A 403 0.37 17.23 21.06
CA VAL A 403 1.08 15.99 21.42
C VAL A 403 2.53 15.99 20.94
N SER A 404 2.94 16.98 20.14
CA SER A 404 4.30 17.14 19.63
C SER A 404 5.10 18.20 20.43
N PRO A 405 6.43 18.24 20.32
CA PRO A 405 7.27 19.24 21.01
C PRO A 405 7.21 20.63 20.35
N LEU A 406 6.08 20.97 19.72
CA LEU A 406 5.86 22.28 19.13
C LEU A 406 5.46 23.32 20.19
N SER A 407 5.97 24.55 20.06
CA SER A 407 5.50 25.66 20.87
C SER A 407 4.04 26.02 20.54
N GLY A 408 3.35 26.75 21.44
CA GLY A 408 1.98 27.19 21.19
C GLY A 408 1.83 28.00 19.90
N THR A 409 2.83 28.86 19.58
CA THR A 409 2.84 29.64 18.34
C THR A 409 2.99 28.74 17.11
N GLN A 410 3.90 27.74 17.17
CA GLN A 410 4.11 26.80 16.08
C GLN A 410 2.87 25.93 15.88
N THR A 411 2.21 25.49 16.94
CA THR A 411 0.94 24.77 16.89
C THR A 411 -0.16 25.63 16.24
N ALA A 412 -0.28 26.90 16.62
CA ALA A 412 -1.23 27.82 15.99
C ALA A 412 -0.98 28.02 14.50
N LEU A 413 0.29 28.15 14.10
CA LEU A 413 0.68 28.24 12.69
C LEU A 413 0.38 26.93 11.93
N LEU A 414 0.63 25.77 12.55
CA LEU A 414 0.29 24.47 11.99
C LEU A 414 -1.21 24.36 11.72
N VAL A 415 -2.03 24.72 12.70
CA VAL A 415 -3.51 24.71 12.58
C VAL A 415 -3.99 25.66 11.49
N ALA A 416 -3.52 26.90 11.50
CA ALA A 416 -3.89 27.91 10.50
C ALA A 416 -3.47 27.49 9.08
N GLY A 417 -2.25 26.98 8.93
CA GLY A 417 -1.75 26.48 7.66
C GLY A 417 -2.51 25.25 7.14
N THR A 418 -2.89 24.34 8.05
CA THR A 418 -3.68 23.15 7.69
C THR A 418 -5.10 23.55 7.27
N LEU A 419 -5.74 24.49 7.97
CA LEU A 419 -7.06 25.00 7.62
C LEU A 419 -7.06 25.69 6.26
N LEU A 420 -6.08 26.59 6.03
CA LEU A 420 -5.91 27.25 4.74
C LEU A 420 -5.67 26.21 3.64
N GLY A 421 -4.78 25.27 3.87
CA GLY A 421 -4.49 24.18 2.94
C GLY A 421 -5.71 23.32 2.64
N ALA A 422 -6.55 22.99 3.63
CA ALA A 422 -7.78 22.22 3.45
C ALA A 422 -8.83 22.94 2.57
N VAL A 423 -8.79 24.26 2.52
CA VAL A 423 -9.62 25.07 1.59
C VAL A 423 -8.99 25.18 0.20
N VAL A 424 -7.68 25.37 0.12
CA VAL A 424 -6.96 25.65 -1.13
C VAL A 424 -6.67 24.39 -1.93
N SER A 425 -6.39 23.27 -1.27
CA SER A 425 -6.00 22.03 -1.95
C SER A 425 -7.08 21.42 -2.85
N PRO A 426 -8.41 21.46 -2.51
CA PRO A 426 -9.45 21.03 -3.45
C PRO A 426 -9.49 21.89 -4.72
N VAL A 427 -9.20 23.19 -4.60
CA VAL A 427 -9.11 24.09 -5.76
C VAL A 427 -7.94 23.69 -6.66
N LEU A 428 -6.76 23.46 -6.08
CA LEU A 428 -5.58 22.99 -6.81
C LEU A 428 -5.84 21.62 -7.48
N ALA A 429 -6.43 20.68 -6.76
CA ALA A 429 -6.73 19.34 -7.27
C ALA A 429 -7.72 19.38 -8.45
N SER A 430 -8.64 20.35 -8.49
CA SER A 430 -9.65 20.46 -9.53
C SER A 430 -9.05 20.65 -10.94
N GLY A 431 -8.04 21.51 -11.09
CA GLY A 431 -7.38 21.73 -12.38
C GLY A 431 -6.50 20.54 -12.77
N VAL A 432 -5.74 19.98 -11.82
CA VAL A 432 -4.92 18.80 -12.09
C VAL A 432 -5.80 17.62 -12.50
N GLY A 433 -6.93 17.39 -11.84
CA GLY A 433 -7.90 16.36 -12.18
C GLY A 433 -8.55 16.56 -13.56
N SER A 434 -8.80 17.80 -13.93
CA SER A 434 -9.34 18.17 -15.26
C SER A 434 -8.31 18.05 -16.39
N LEU A 435 -7.02 18.17 -16.07
CA LEU A 435 -5.92 17.98 -17.03
C LEU A 435 -5.69 16.51 -17.36
N PHE A 436 -5.88 15.61 -16.39
CA PHE A 436 -5.64 14.17 -16.55
C PHE A 436 -6.89 13.34 -16.20
N PRO A 437 -8.04 13.55 -16.88
CA PRO A 437 -9.28 12.86 -16.55
C PRO A 437 -9.17 11.36 -16.83
N ARG A 438 -9.86 10.55 -16.04
CA ARG A 438 -9.96 9.11 -16.23
C ARG A 438 -11.43 8.68 -16.17
N PHE A 439 -11.93 8.11 -17.25
CA PHE A 439 -13.34 7.67 -17.39
C PHE A 439 -13.51 6.17 -17.10
N GLY A 440 -12.44 5.37 -17.29
CA GLY A 440 -12.51 3.92 -17.10
C GLY A 440 -12.61 3.52 -15.64
N SER A 441 -13.56 2.64 -15.32
CA SER A 441 -13.66 2.00 -14.01
C SER A 441 -12.49 1.03 -13.77
N VAL A 442 -12.14 0.82 -12.51
CA VAL A 442 -11.17 -0.17 -12.06
C VAL A 442 -11.88 -1.11 -11.11
N ARG A 443 -11.70 -2.39 -11.29
CA ARG A 443 -12.10 -3.38 -10.28
C ARG A 443 -11.23 -3.20 -9.05
N VAL A 444 -11.85 -2.86 -7.92
CA VAL A 444 -11.11 -2.51 -6.69
C VAL A 444 -11.16 -3.63 -5.68
N MET A 445 -12.30 -4.26 -5.49
CA MET A 445 -12.49 -5.40 -4.59
C MET A 445 -13.77 -6.14 -4.97
N ASN A 446 -13.75 -7.48 -5.00
CA ASN A 446 -14.92 -8.34 -5.10
C ASN A 446 -16.00 -7.83 -6.08
N LYS A 447 -15.66 -7.69 -7.37
CA LYS A 447 -16.59 -7.25 -8.44
C LYS A 447 -17.13 -5.80 -8.31
N ARG A 448 -16.63 -5.00 -7.37
CA ARG A 448 -16.98 -3.59 -7.28
C ARG A 448 -16.06 -2.78 -8.19
N GLU A 449 -16.66 -2.05 -9.10
CA GLU A 449 -15.97 -1.11 -9.98
C GLU A 449 -16.07 0.29 -9.40
N ALA A 450 -14.95 1.01 -9.42
CA ALA A 450 -14.90 2.41 -9.05
C ALA A 450 -14.07 3.19 -10.06
N VAL A 451 -14.51 4.36 -10.42
CA VAL A 451 -13.71 5.31 -11.18
C VAL A 451 -12.75 5.97 -10.20
N MET A 452 -11.46 5.78 -10.42
CA MET A 452 -10.40 6.38 -9.60
C MET A 452 -9.65 7.42 -10.42
N PRO A 453 -9.04 8.44 -9.79
CA PRO A 453 -8.17 9.39 -10.47
C PRO A 453 -7.05 8.69 -11.25
N SER A 454 -6.55 9.35 -12.30
CA SER A 454 -5.41 8.84 -13.04
C SER A 454 -4.15 8.89 -12.17
N LYS A 455 -3.22 7.94 -12.37
CA LYS A 455 -1.94 7.91 -11.65
C LYS A 455 -1.12 9.19 -11.86
N THR A 456 -1.22 9.77 -13.06
CA THR A 456 -0.56 11.02 -13.42
C THR A 456 -1.17 12.19 -12.65
N ALA A 457 -2.51 12.29 -12.57
CA ALA A 457 -3.17 13.32 -11.75
C ALA A 457 -2.74 13.22 -10.29
N PHE A 458 -2.72 12.00 -9.75
CA PHE A 458 -2.28 11.74 -8.40
C PHE A 458 -0.83 12.19 -8.14
N LEU A 459 0.10 11.82 -9.03
CA LEU A 459 1.51 12.21 -8.91
C LEU A 459 1.70 13.72 -9.01
N VAL A 460 1.12 14.36 -10.05
CA VAL A 460 1.24 15.79 -10.28
C VAL A 460 0.66 16.59 -9.11
N TYR A 461 -0.51 16.20 -8.61
CA TYR A 461 -1.13 16.83 -7.46
C TYR A 461 -0.29 16.68 -6.18
N THR A 462 0.24 15.48 -5.93
CA THR A 462 1.12 15.24 -4.79
C THR A 462 2.37 16.10 -4.84
N LEU A 463 3.02 16.18 -5.99
CA LEU A 463 4.18 17.07 -6.20
C LEU A 463 3.81 18.55 -6.07
N ALA A 464 2.64 18.97 -6.57
CA ALA A 464 2.16 20.34 -6.47
C ALA A 464 1.88 20.78 -5.01
N ILE A 465 1.68 19.83 -4.08
CA ILE A 465 1.61 20.13 -2.64
C ILE A 465 2.98 19.98 -1.97
N LEU A 466 3.70 18.87 -2.23
CA LEU A 466 4.94 18.57 -1.52
C LEU A 466 6.07 19.55 -1.88
N LEU A 467 6.20 19.95 -3.15
CA LEU A 467 7.29 20.83 -3.57
C LEU A 467 7.20 22.22 -2.91
N PRO A 468 6.06 22.95 -2.94
CA PRO A 468 5.96 24.22 -2.23
C PRO A 468 6.10 24.09 -0.71
N SER A 469 5.57 23.00 -0.13
CA SER A 469 5.71 22.72 1.30
C SER A 469 7.18 22.46 1.68
N GLY A 470 7.90 21.69 0.87
CA GLY A 470 9.32 21.44 1.05
C GLY A 470 10.17 22.71 0.85
N ALA A 471 9.83 23.53 -0.14
CA ALA A 471 10.48 24.83 -0.37
C ALA A 471 10.28 25.77 0.83
N ALA A 472 9.05 25.86 1.35
CA ALA A 472 8.76 26.64 2.56
C ALA A 472 9.56 26.15 3.77
N ALA A 473 9.61 24.83 3.98
CA ALA A 473 10.40 24.21 5.07
C ALA A 473 11.90 24.51 4.91
N THR A 474 12.44 24.41 3.69
CA THR A 474 13.85 24.71 3.40
C THR A 474 14.19 26.18 3.69
N LEU A 475 13.28 27.10 3.36
CA LEU A 475 13.49 28.55 3.61
C LEU A 475 13.32 28.90 5.09
N TYR A 476 12.48 28.17 5.82
CA TYR A 476 12.20 28.42 7.24
C TYR A 476 13.23 27.85 8.18
N THR A 477 13.86 26.71 7.83
CA THR A 477 14.76 25.98 8.72
C THR A 477 16.20 26.48 8.56
N ASP A 478 16.80 26.92 9.66
CA ASP A 478 18.20 27.38 9.67
C ASP A 478 19.15 26.26 9.20
N GLY A 479 20.06 26.59 8.30
CA GLY A 479 21.02 25.64 7.73
C GLY A 479 20.46 24.70 6.65
N ALA A 480 19.14 24.62 6.45
CA ALA A 480 18.56 23.70 5.46
C ALA A 480 18.96 24.04 4.03
N VAL A 481 19.06 25.32 3.69
CA VAL A 481 19.51 25.77 2.36
C VAL A 481 20.92 25.27 2.05
N SER A 482 21.85 25.41 2.99
CA SER A 482 23.25 24.96 2.83
C SER A 482 23.36 23.43 2.79
N PHE A 483 22.55 22.74 3.61
CA PHE A 483 22.45 21.28 3.60
C PHE A 483 21.94 20.76 2.24
N VAL A 484 20.86 21.33 1.71
CA VAL A 484 20.31 20.96 0.39
C VAL A 484 21.32 21.24 -0.73
N ALA A 485 22.00 22.38 -0.68
CA ALA A 485 23.02 22.74 -1.67
C ALA A 485 24.19 21.73 -1.66
N SER A 486 24.69 21.36 -0.48
CA SER A 486 25.77 20.37 -0.35
C SER A 486 25.34 18.96 -0.76
N ALA A 487 24.14 18.55 -0.38
CA ALA A 487 23.58 17.26 -0.77
C ALA A 487 23.39 17.14 -2.30
N LEU A 488 22.86 18.17 -2.95
CA LEU A 488 22.71 18.21 -4.40
C LEU A 488 24.06 18.20 -5.10
N THR A 489 25.04 18.97 -4.61
CA THR A 489 26.40 18.95 -5.16
C THR A 489 27.01 17.56 -5.04
N GLY A 490 26.86 16.90 -3.89
CA GLY A 490 27.32 15.52 -3.69
C GLY A 490 26.66 14.51 -4.64
N LEU A 491 25.35 14.60 -4.86
CA LEU A 491 24.65 13.76 -5.81
C LEU A 491 25.10 13.98 -7.26
N LEU A 492 25.31 15.23 -7.66
CA LEU A 492 25.77 15.58 -9.00
C LEU A 492 27.23 15.17 -9.23
N SER A 493 28.07 15.15 -8.20
CA SER A 493 29.47 14.70 -8.27
C SER A 493 29.59 13.19 -8.57
N LEU A 494 28.53 12.41 -8.38
CA LEU A 494 28.47 11.00 -8.79
C LEU A 494 28.36 10.84 -10.32
N SER A 495 28.08 11.91 -11.06
CA SER A 495 28.03 11.89 -12.53
C SER A 495 29.40 12.19 -13.11
N PRO A 496 29.94 11.33 -14.00
CA PRO A 496 31.23 11.56 -14.64
C PRO A 496 31.22 12.70 -15.69
N VAL A 497 30.03 13.22 -16.05
CA VAL A 497 29.88 14.13 -17.19
C VAL A 497 29.93 15.60 -16.77
N VAL A 498 29.30 16.02 -15.72
CA VAL A 498 29.31 17.39 -15.17
C VAL A 498 28.95 17.36 -13.70
N SER A 499 29.77 17.93 -12.83
CA SER A 499 29.43 18.19 -11.42
C SER A 499 29.42 19.68 -11.13
N PRO A 500 28.33 20.42 -11.46
CA PRO A 500 28.25 21.84 -11.11
C PRO A 500 28.12 22.00 -9.60
N ALA A 501 28.86 22.93 -9.03
CA ALA A 501 28.67 23.33 -7.64
C ALA A 501 27.30 24.01 -7.49
N VAL A 502 26.45 23.44 -6.65
CA VAL A 502 25.15 24.03 -6.31
C VAL A 502 25.34 25.03 -5.18
N THR A 503 25.03 26.28 -5.42
CA THR A 503 25.17 27.36 -4.43
C THR A 503 23.92 27.48 -3.56
N ALA A 504 24.08 27.95 -2.32
CA ALA A 504 22.97 28.29 -1.43
C ALA A 504 22.03 29.35 -2.09
N GLY A 505 22.57 30.31 -2.85
CA GLY A 505 21.78 31.29 -3.57
C GLY A 505 20.86 30.67 -4.64
N LEU A 506 21.35 29.67 -5.38
CA LEU A 506 20.54 28.92 -6.35
C LEU A 506 19.40 28.16 -5.67
N VAL A 507 19.70 27.46 -4.58
CA VAL A 507 18.68 26.72 -3.80
C VAL A 507 17.60 27.67 -3.28
N THR A 508 18.00 28.82 -2.72
CA THR A 508 17.08 29.88 -2.25
C THR A 508 16.22 30.43 -3.38
N ALA A 509 16.79 30.74 -4.55
CA ALA A 509 16.04 31.24 -5.70
C ALA A 509 15.02 30.19 -6.21
N VAL A 510 15.44 28.94 -6.33
CA VAL A 510 14.55 27.84 -6.73
C VAL A 510 13.43 27.65 -5.70
N ALA A 511 13.75 27.65 -4.39
CA ALA A 511 12.76 27.50 -3.33
C ALA A 511 11.70 28.62 -3.38
N TRP A 512 12.11 29.88 -3.56
CA TRP A 512 11.17 30.99 -3.72
C TRP A 512 10.33 30.86 -5.00
N THR A 513 10.91 30.45 -6.11
CA THR A 513 10.18 30.23 -7.37
C THR A 513 9.11 29.14 -7.20
N VAL A 514 9.46 28.02 -6.57
CA VAL A 514 8.53 26.92 -6.31
C VAL A 514 7.42 27.34 -5.35
N LEU A 515 7.75 28.11 -4.32
CA LEU A 515 6.77 28.63 -3.37
C LEU A 515 5.78 29.59 -4.03
N LEU A 516 6.26 30.53 -4.83
CA LEU A 516 5.40 31.45 -5.58
C LEU A 516 4.53 30.74 -6.60
N ALA A 517 5.07 29.75 -7.30
CA ALA A 517 4.29 28.88 -8.19
C ALA A 517 3.20 28.12 -7.43
N GLY A 518 3.50 27.63 -6.23
CA GLY A 518 2.53 26.97 -5.34
C GLY A 518 1.40 27.90 -4.90
N LEU A 519 1.69 29.16 -4.63
CA LEU A 519 0.69 30.18 -4.28
C LEU A 519 -0.20 30.58 -5.47
N ALA A 520 0.37 30.68 -6.68
CA ALA A 520 -0.38 30.97 -7.90
C ALA A 520 -1.18 29.76 -8.43
N GLY A 521 -0.69 28.54 -8.16
CA GLY A 521 -1.23 27.29 -8.67
C GLY A 521 -2.74 27.11 -8.52
N PRO A 522 -3.34 27.33 -7.34
CA PRO A 522 -4.79 27.18 -7.12
C PRO A 522 -5.64 28.09 -8.01
N PHE A 523 -5.21 29.33 -8.27
CA PHE A 523 -5.95 30.27 -9.12
C PHE A 523 -5.95 29.81 -10.59
N VAL A 524 -4.77 29.43 -11.09
CA VAL A 524 -4.62 28.86 -12.45
C VAL A 524 -5.41 27.56 -12.58
N SER A 525 -5.36 26.72 -11.55
CA SER A 525 -6.06 25.43 -11.49
C SER A 525 -7.58 25.61 -11.54
N ALA A 526 -8.13 26.55 -10.76
CA ALA A 526 -9.56 26.85 -10.76
C ALA A 526 -10.04 27.34 -12.12
N TRP A 527 -9.32 28.29 -12.70
CA TRP A 527 -9.64 28.83 -14.02
C TRP A 527 -9.63 27.71 -15.07
N TYR A 528 -8.56 26.93 -15.11
CA TYR A 528 -8.41 25.83 -16.06
C TYR A 528 -9.49 24.77 -15.90
N ALA A 529 -9.85 24.39 -14.66
CA ALA A 529 -10.88 23.40 -14.40
C ALA A 529 -12.25 23.82 -14.96
N VAL A 530 -12.61 25.09 -14.77
CA VAL A 530 -13.87 25.65 -15.28
C VAL A 530 -13.86 25.68 -16.80
N ASP A 531 -12.83 26.26 -17.40
CA ASP A 531 -12.68 26.37 -18.87
C ASP A 531 -12.71 24.98 -19.52
N ARG A 532 -11.99 24.02 -18.95
CA ARG A 532 -11.92 22.65 -19.46
C ARG A 532 -13.27 21.94 -19.37
N PHE A 533 -14.03 22.15 -18.30
CA PHE A 533 -15.36 21.58 -18.17
C PHE A 533 -16.34 22.17 -19.19
N ASP A 534 -16.40 23.50 -19.35
CA ASP A 534 -17.31 24.19 -20.26
C ASP A 534 -16.96 23.93 -21.75
N SER A 535 -15.68 23.70 -22.05
CA SER A 535 -15.21 23.37 -23.41
C SER A 535 -15.16 21.87 -23.72
N TYR A 536 -15.46 20.99 -22.76
CA TYR A 536 -15.34 19.55 -22.94
C TYR A 536 -16.34 19.03 -23.96
N ARG A 537 -15.86 18.30 -24.97
CA ARG A 537 -16.67 17.59 -25.95
C ARG A 537 -16.33 16.12 -25.89
N PRO A 538 -17.30 15.23 -25.52
CA PRO A 538 -17.11 13.78 -25.62
C PRO A 538 -16.96 13.42 -27.11
N TYR A 539 -16.03 12.53 -27.41
CA TYR A 539 -15.82 12.01 -28.77
C TYR A 539 -16.79 10.89 -29.05
#